data_6c83e6106576b9c0c154a512127bedb4
#
_entry.id   6c83e6106576b9c0c154a512127bedb4
#
_cell.length_a   1.000
_cell.length_b   1.000
_cell.length_c   1.000
_cell.angle_alpha   90.00
_cell.angle_beta   90.00
_cell.angle_gamma   90.00
#
_symmetry.space_group_name_H-M   'P 1'
#
loop_
_entity.id
_entity.type
_entity.pdbx_description
1 polymer ?
#
loop_
_entity_poly.entity_id
_entity_poly.type
_entity_poly.pdbx_seq_one_letter_code
_entity_poly.pdbx_strand_id
1 'polypeptide(L)'
;QVLSCGNVLFDKPTDMDHAKAQLMALAGKEHRLESTVCLVLNGERLWHHNEAAVLKMRALTMSDIDRYLTFLGDAVLESVGCYRIEKEGAYLLEKITGDPYVIQGMPLIPLVRQLSLLGQVPLESIA
;
A
#
# COMPACT_ATOMS: atom_id res chain seq x y z
N GLN A 1 5.59 -3.93 -3.82
CA GLN A 1 4.80 -3.79 -2.59
C GLN A 1 4.11 -5.10 -2.24
N VAL A 2 4.08 -5.41 -0.96
CA VAL A 2 3.47 -6.63 -0.42
C VAL A 2 2.51 -6.26 0.70
N LEU A 3 1.32 -6.84 0.70
CA LEU A 3 0.36 -6.76 1.80
C LEU A 3 0.36 -8.08 2.57
N SER A 4 0.52 -8.00 3.89
CA SER A 4 0.42 -9.16 4.78
C SER A 4 -0.54 -8.90 5.93
N CYS A 5 -1.28 -9.93 6.32
CA CYS A 5 -2.14 -9.91 7.50
C CYS A 5 -1.82 -11.19 8.30
N GLY A 6 -1.21 -11.02 9.47
CA GLY A 6 -0.60 -12.15 10.15
C GLY A 6 0.47 -12.79 9.28
N ASN A 7 0.35 -14.07 9.03
CA ASN A 7 1.30 -14.83 8.17
C ASN A 7 0.79 -15.03 6.74
N VAL A 8 -0.27 -14.33 6.35
CA VAL A 8 -0.90 -14.48 5.02
C VAL A 8 -0.51 -13.31 4.14
N LEU A 9 -0.01 -13.60 2.93
CA LEU A 9 0.25 -12.62 1.89
C LEU A 9 -0.97 -12.49 0.99
N PHE A 10 -1.26 -11.26 0.57
CA PHE A 10 -2.39 -10.95 -0.30
C PHE A 10 -1.89 -10.42 -1.63
N ASP A 11 -2.46 -10.94 -2.71
CA ASP A 11 -2.28 -10.41 -4.06
C ASP A 11 -3.47 -9.52 -4.45
N LYS A 12 -3.38 -8.83 -5.58
CA LYS A 12 -4.53 -8.12 -6.13
C LYS A 12 -5.66 -9.11 -6.37
N PRO A 13 -6.91 -8.73 -6.05
CA PRO A 13 -8.03 -9.63 -6.29
C PRO A 13 -8.23 -9.88 -7.80
N THR A 14 -8.59 -11.11 -8.15
CA THR A 14 -8.78 -11.53 -9.55
C THR A 14 -10.19 -11.22 -10.06
N ASP A 15 -11.16 -11.15 -9.15
CA ASP A 15 -12.55 -10.86 -9.44
C ASP A 15 -13.25 -10.30 -8.20
N MET A 16 -14.54 -9.98 -8.32
CA MET A 16 -15.31 -9.37 -7.22
C MET A 16 -15.53 -10.32 -6.05
N ASP A 17 -15.67 -11.61 -6.29
CA ASP A 17 -15.80 -12.59 -5.21
C ASP A 17 -14.50 -12.70 -4.41
N HIS A 18 -13.36 -12.68 -5.08
CA HIS A 18 -12.05 -12.65 -4.45
C HIS A 18 -11.84 -11.36 -3.65
N ALA A 19 -12.26 -10.21 -4.20
CA ALA A 19 -12.21 -8.92 -3.50
C ALA A 19 -13.03 -8.95 -2.21
N LYS A 20 -14.23 -9.50 -2.27
CA LYS A 20 -15.09 -9.67 -1.09
C LYS A 20 -14.43 -10.54 -0.03
N ALA A 21 -13.86 -11.67 -0.43
CA ALA A 21 -13.17 -12.58 0.48
C ALA A 21 -11.96 -11.90 1.14
N GLN A 22 -11.20 -11.10 0.40
CA GLN A 22 -10.07 -10.34 0.94
C GLN A 22 -10.53 -9.33 1.99
N LEU A 23 -11.55 -8.54 1.70
CA LEU A 23 -12.06 -7.54 2.63
C LEU A 23 -12.62 -8.18 3.90
N MET A 24 -13.27 -9.32 3.77
CA MET A 24 -13.73 -10.10 4.93
C MET A 24 -12.56 -10.60 5.79
N ALA A 25 -11.48 -11.03 5.15
CA ALA A 25 -10.30 -11.51 5.86
C ALA A 25 -9.54 -10.38 6.57
N LEU A 26 -9.59 -9.16 6.04
CA LEU A 26 -8.92 -7.99 6.61
C LEU A 26 -9.77 -7.24 7.64
N ALA A 27 -11.10 -7.37 7.58
CA ALA A 27 -12.04 -6.63 8.42
C ALA A 27 -11.70 -6.75 9.91
N GLY A 28 -11.62 -5.62 10.61
CA GLY A 28 -11.34 -5.56 12.04
C GLY A 28 -9.92 -5.92 12.44
N LYS A 29 -9.01 -6.11 11.48
CA LYS A 29 -7.63 -6.54 11.75
C LYS A 29 -6.63 -5.50 11.30
N GLU A 30 -5.42 -5.60 11.84
CA GLU A 30 -4.26 -4.89 11.32
C GLU A 30 -3.66 -5.66 10.14
N HIS A 31 -3.25 -4.93 9.13
CA HIS A 31 -2.45 -5.46 8.05
C HIS A 31 -1.26 -4.56 7.77
N ARG A 32 -0.29 -5.09 7.04
CA ARG A 32 0.99 -4.47 6.80
C ARG A 32 1.20 -4.30 5.31
N LEU A 33 1.60 -3.11 4.90
CA LEU A 33 2.08 -2.85 3.55
C LEU A 33 3.57 -2.60 3.60
N GLU A 34 4.34 -3.44 2.94
CA GLU A 34 5.77 -3.28 2.80
C GLU A 34 6.11 -2.88 1.37
N SER A 35 6.86 -1.81 1.22
CA SER A 35 7.30 -1.31 -0.06
C SER A 35 8.81 -1.22 -0.11
N THR A 36 9.38 -1.69 -1.21
CA THR A 36 10.83 -1.65 -1.44
C THR A 36 11.11 -0.86 -2.71
N VAL A 37 12.13 -0.02 -2.65
CA VAL A 37 12.66 0.69 -3.79
C VAL A 37 14.15 0.41 -3.90
N CYS A 38 14.67 0.27 -5.12
CA CYS A 38 16.10 0.16 -5.33
C CYS A 38 16.55 1.03 -6.51
N LEU A 39 17.81 1.46 -6.45
CA LEU A 39 18.50 2.16 -7.52
C LEU A 39 19.52 1.22 -8.15
N VAL A 40 19.47 1.12 -9.46
CA VAL A 40 20.37 0.26 -10.25
C VAL A 40 21.03 1.11 -11.32
N LEU A 41 22.34 0.96 -11.49
CA LEU A 41 23.11 1.60 -12.55
C LEU A 41 24.00 0.55 -13.20
N ASN A 42 23.92 0.43 -14.53
CA ASN A 42 24.71 -0.53 -15.31
C ASN A 42 24.60 -1.98 -14.79
N GLY A 43 23.39 -2.40 -14.38
CA GLY A 43 23.13 -3.73 -13.86
C GLY A 43 23.56 -3.96 -12.41
N GLU A 44 24.09 -2.95 -11.75
CA GLU A 44 24.57 -3.04 -10.38
C GLU A 44 23.67 -2.26 -9.42
N ARG A 45 23.25 -2.90 -8.32
CA ARG A 45 22.41 -2.26 -7.31
C ARG A 45 23.26 -1.33 -6.46
N LEU A 46 22.97 -0.02 -6.53
CA LEU A 46 23.65 1.01 -5.77
C LEU A 46 23.07 1.18 -4.36
N TRP A 47 21.77 1.03 -4.24
CA TRP A 47 21.08 1.31 -2.99
C TRP A 47 19.69 0.68 -3.02
N HIS A 48 19.18 0.33 -1.85
CA HIS A 48 17.79 -0.08 -1.68
C HIS A 48 17.26 0.36 -0.33
N HIS A 49 15.93 0.47 -0.23
CA HIS A 49 15.25 0.79 1.01
C HIS A 49 13.94 0.03 1.07
N ASN A 50 13.68 -0.59 2.21
CA ASN A 50 12.43 -1.27 2.51
C ASN A 50 11.78 -0.59 3.70
N GLU A 51 10.49 -0.28 3.57
CA GLU A 51 9.73 0.36 4.64
C GLU A 51 8.32 -0.16 4.69
N ALA A 52 7.76 -0.28 5.90
CA ALA A 52 6.42 -0.78 6.13
C ALA A 52 5.53 0.28 6.76
N ALA A 53 4.23 0.17 6.45
CA ALA A 53 3.16 0.87 7.15
C ALA A 53 2.19 -0.15 7.72
N VAL A 54 1.58 0.17 8.85
CA VAL A 54 0.57 -0.67 9.51
C VAL A 54 -0.77 0.05 9.45
N LEU A 55 -1.79 -0.64 8.97
CA LEU A 55 -3.13 -0.11 8.80
C LEU A 55 -4.12 -0.97 9.57
N LYS A 56 -5.03 -0.30 10.27
CA LYS A 56 -6.12 -0.99 10.98
C LYS A 56 -7.40 -0.83 10.18
N MET A 57 -7.96 -1.95 9.73
CA MET A 57 -9.24 -1.98 9.04
C MET A 57 -10.39 -1.86 10.05
N ARG A 58 -11.42 -1.11 9.70
CA ARG A 58 -12.65 -1.06 10.50
C ARG A 58 -13.29 -2.44 10.59
N ALA A 59 -14.09 -2.66 11.64
CA ALA A 59 -14.91 -3.87 11.79
C ALA A 59 -16.06 -3.83 10.78
N LEU A 60 -15.78 -4.20 9.55
CA LEU A 60 -16.75 -4.15 8.45
C LEU A 60 -17.73 -5.33 8.53
N THR A 61 -19.00 -5.02 8.33
CA THR A 61 -20.03 -6.06 8.14
C THR A 61 -20.07 -6.52 6.69
N MET A 62 -20.75 -7.63 6.42
CA MET A 62 -21.00 -8.09 5.04
C MET A 62 -21.72 -7.03 4.23
N SER A 63 -22.67 -6.34 4.84
CA SER A 63 -23.41 -5.25 4.19
C SER A 63 -22.50 -4.08 3.83
N ASP A 64 -21.57 -3.71 4.72
CA ASP A 64 -20.59 -2.65 4.44
C ASP A 64 -19.72 -3.01 3.24
N ILE A 65 -19.23 -4.24 3.19
CA ILE A 65 -18.39 -4.75 2.11
C ILE A 65 -19.16 -4.76 0.79
N ASP A 66 -20.39 -5.26 0.78
CA ASP A 66 -21.22 -5.29 -0.43
C ASP A 66 -21.50 -3.88 -0.97
N ARG A 67 -21.78 -2.94 -0.09
CA ARG A 67 -21.99 -1.53 -0.46
C ARG A 67 -20.72 -0.91 -1.05
N TYR A 68 -19.58 -1.14 -0.41
CA TYR A 68 -18.30 -0.63 -0.89
C TYR A 68 -17.96 -1.18 -2.28
N LEU A 69 -18.10 -2.48 -2.49
CA LEU A 69 -17.81 -3.11 -3.77
C LEU A 69 -18.78 -2.65 -4.87
N THR A 70 -20.06 -2.49 -4.54
CA THR A 70 -21.06 -1.98 -5.49
C THR A 70 -20.75 -0.55 -5.91
N PHE A 71 -20.34 0.29 -4.95
CA PHE A 71 -20.01 1.69 -5.20
C PHE A 71 -18.77 1.86 -6.08
N LEU A 72 -17.72 1.08 -5.84
CA LEU A 72 -16.47 1.22 -6.57
C LEU A 72 -16.38 0.41 -7.85
N GLY A 73 -17.08 -0.72 -7.92
CA GLY A 73 -17.02 -1.59 -9.09
C GLY A 73 -15.61 -2.15 -9.31
N ASP A 74 -15.21 -2.31 -10.56
CA ASP A 74 -13.95 -2.98 -10.93
C ASP A 74 -12.68 -2.26 -10.47
N ALA A 75 -12.77 -1.00 -10.04
CA ALA A 75 -11.63 -0.25 -9.52
C ALA A 75 -10.96 -0.95 -8.33
N VAL A 76 -11.70 -1.72 -7.54
CA VAL A 76 -11.15 -2.46 -6.39
C VAL A 76 -10.16 -3.54 -6.81
N LEU A 77 -10.20 -4.01 -8.04
CA LEU A 77 -9.32 -5.06 -8.56
C LEU A 77 -7.92 -4.55 -8.89
N GLU A 78 -7.74 -3.24 -8.93
CA GLU A 78 -6.47 -2.61 -9.32
C GLU A 78 -5.46 -2.53 -8.17
N SER A 79 -5.90 -2.73 -6.93
CA SER A 79 -5.07 -2.53 -5.74
C SER A 79 -5.09 -3.74 -4.82
N VAL A 80 -3.94 -4.08 -4.26
CA VAL A 80 -3.88 -5.07 -3.18
C VAL A 80 -4.64 -4.53 -1.96
N GLY A 81 -5.47 -5.36 -1.34
CA GLY A 81 -6.34 -4.95 -0.23
C GLY A 81 -7.61 -4.23 -0.67
N CYS A 82 -7.85 -4.08 -1.96
CA CYS A 82 -9.08 -3.52 -2.55
C CYS A 82 -9.33 -2.05 -2.22
N TYR A 83 -8.29 -1.25 -1.95
CA TYR A 83 -8.44 0.18 -1.67
C TYR A 83 -7.23 0.99 -2.12
N ARG A 84 -7.45 2.30 -2.28
CA ARG A 84 -6.39 3.29 -2.48
C ARG A 84 -6.48 4.31 -1.36
N ILE A 85 -5.37 4.50 -0.65
CA ILE A 85 -5.33 5.40 0.52
C ILE A 85 -5.67 6.86 0.14
N GLU A 86 -5.27 7.28 -1.04
CA GLU A 86 -5.50 8.65 -1.54
C GLU A 86 -6.94 8.89 -2.01
N LYS A 87 -7.78 7.86 -2.02
CA LYS A 87 -9.17 7.91 -2.45
C LYS A 87 -10.09 7.26 -1.43
N GLU A 88 -10.65 6.09 -1.80
CA GLU A 88 -11.69 5.39 -1.04
C GLU A 88 -11.20 4.68 0.22
N GLY A 89 -9.90 4.54 0.39
CA GLY A 89 -9.33 3.84 1.54
C GLY A 89 -9.77 4.42 2.88
N ALA A 90 -10.06 5.71 2.94
CA ALA A 90 -10.54 6.37 4.14
C ALA A 90 -11.86 5.78 4.69
N TYR A 91 -12.70 5.21 3.82
CA TYR A 91 -13.94 4.56 4.26
C TYR A 91 -13.71 3.26 5.01
N LEU A 92 -12.62 2.58 4.73
CA LEU A 92 -12.34 1.25 5.26
C LEU A 92 -11.45 1.26 6.50
N LEU A 93 -10.65 2.31 6.69
CA LEU A 93 -9.58 2.33 7.66
C LEU A 93 -9.98 3.05 8.95
N GLU A 94 -9.58 2.47 10.07
CA GLU A 94 -9.72 3.06 11.39
C GLU A 94 -8.47 3.83 11.79
N LYS A 95 -7.28 3.35 11.41
CA LYS A 95 -5.99 3.94 11.79
C LYS A 95 -4.92 3.60 10.77
N ILE A 96 -4.03 4.56 10.57
CA ILE A 96 -2.84 4.41 9.73
C ILE A 96 -1.62 4.80 10.57
N THR A 97 -0.59 3.94 10.54
CA THR A 97 0.71 4.21 11.15
C THR A 97 1.79 4.01 10.09
N GLY A 98 2.47 5.08 9.73
CA GLY A 98 3.51 5.04 8.71
C GLY A 98 3.33 6.10 7.63
N ASP A 99 4.21 6.04 6.63
CA ASP A 99 4.29 7.02 5.54
C ASP A 99 3.24 6.72 4.45
N PRO A 100 2.38 7.68 4.09
CA PRO A 100 1.40 7.51 3.01
C PRO A 100 2.03 7.15 1.66
N TYR A 101 3.22 7.61 1.36
CA TYR A 101 3.92 7.23 0.13
C TYR A 101 4.26 5.74 0.11
N VAL A 102 4.66 5.19 1.25
CA VAL A 102 4.91 3.75 1.41
C VAL A 102 3.63 2.96 1.15
N ILE A 103 2.50 3.44 1.66
CA ILE A 103 1.20 2.81 1.44
C ILE A 103 0.83 2.80 -0.04
N GLN A 104 1.14 3.88 -0.76
CA GLN A 104 0.90 3.99 -2.20
C GLN A 104 1.86 3.16 -3.04
N GLY A 105 2.91 2.61 -2.45
CA GLY A 105 3.80 1.66 -3.09
C GLY A 105 5.22 2.12 -3.34
N MET A 106 5.59 3.34 -2.94
CA MET A 106 6.94 3.88 -3.17
C MET A 106 7.42 4.64 -1.93
N PRO A 107 8.50 4.20 -1.28
CA PRO A 107 9.16 4.97 -0.21
C PRO A 107 9.84 6.22 -0.79
N LEU A 108 9.03 7.23 -1.08
CA LEU A 108 9.46 8.39 -1.89
C LEU A 108 10.46 9.29 -1.16
N ILE A 109 10.25 9.54 0.13
CA ILE A 109 11.11 10.44 0.89
C ILE A 109 12.55 9.90 0.97
N PRO A 110 12.79 8.64 1.36
CA PRO A 110 14.14 8.08 1.32
C PRO A 110 14.75 8.03 -0.09
N LEU A 111 13.92 7.75 -1.10
CA LEU A 111 14.37 7.72 -2.49
C LEU A 111 14.87 9.11 -2.94
N VAL A 112 14.09 10.16 -2.71
CA VAL A 112 14.46 11.53 -3.08
C VAL A 112 15.73 11.96 -2.36
N ARG A 113 15.85 11.61 -1.08
CA ARG A 113 17.08 11.88 -0.32
C ARG A 113 18.30 11.20 -0.96
N GLN A 114 18.18 9.94 -1.34
CA GLN A 114 19.29 9.22 -2.00
C GLN A 114 19.62 9.82 -3.36
N LEU A 115 18.62 10.18 -4.15
CA LEU A 115 18.83 10.85 -5.44
C LEU A 115 19.51 12.21 -5.26
N SER A 116 19.19 12.94 -4.19
CA SER A 116 19.86 14.19 -3.84
C SER A 116 21.34 13.99 -3.56
N LEU A 117 21.68 12.95 -2.79
CA LEU A 117 23.09 12.60 -2.52
C LEU A 117 23.85 12.25 -3.80
N LEU A 118 23.16 11.76 -4.81
CA LEU A 118 23.74 11.45 -6.13
C LEU A 118 23.70 12.63 -7.11
N GLY A 119 23.21 13.79 -6.67
CA GLY A 119 23.11 14.99 -7.52
C GLY A 119 22.02 14.93 -8.59
N GLN A 120 21.02 14.09 -8.41
CA GLN A 120 19.98 13.84 -9.43
C GLN A 120 18.66 14.58 -9.18
N VAL A 121 18.58 15.43 -8.18
CA VAL A 121 17.42 16.29 -7.92
C VAL A 121 17.83 17.76 -7.85
N PRO A 122 16.88 18.71 -8.07
CA PRO A 122 17.22 20.13 -8.18
C PRO A 122 17.57 20.81 -6.85
N LEU A 123 17.42 20.16 -5.72
CA LEU A 123 17.66 20.73 -4.39
C LEU A 123 18.96 20.18 -3.80
N GLU A 124 20.00 20.99 -3.79
CA GLU A 124 21.32 20.56 -3.32
C GLU A 124 21.41 20.39 -1.80
N SER A 125 20.57 21.08 -1.04
CA SER A 125 20.64 21.11 0.43
C SER A 125 19.79 20.06 1.12
N ILE A 126 19.24 19.12 0.39
CA ILE A 126 18.36 18.06 0.92
C ILE A 126 19.14 16.96 1.67
N ALA A 127 20.41 16.85 1.41
CA ALA A 127 21.26 15.79 1.96
C ALA A 127 21.39 15.81 3.48
#